data_a434f7e345b2f11d531e55d26b83848c
#
_entry.id   a434f7e345b2f11d531e55d26b83848c
#
_cell.length_a   1.000
_cell.length_b   1.000
_cell.length_c   1.000
_cell.angle_alpha   90.00
_cell.angle_beta   90.00
_cell.angle_gamma   90.00
#
_symmetry.space_group_name_H-M   'P 1'
#
loop_
_entity.id
_entity.type
_entity.pdbx_description
1 polymer ?
#
loop_
_entity_poly.entity_id
_entity_poly.type
_entity_poly.pdbx_seq_one_letter_code
_entity_poly.pdbx_strand_id
1 'polypeptide(L)'
;MATYKIGAATLNQTPLDWKHNVSNIKNALRKARKEQIEILCLPELCITGYGCEDLFLSNWLPKKAMGFITELVDETENLFTTLTLPLHHQGLLYNCAVIVSNKRILGVYAKQFMALDGVHYEPRWFNPWPAGEISEIEIDGENYPFGDLTFHLNEWKIGFEICEDAWRGDNRPACRLYEQGVNLILNPSASHFAMQKTLERIELVKETSKSFSCTYVFANLLGNEAGRMIYDGELMIAQKGKLLLRNDLLSFEHFQVKSTDIEFGQTNEAKIGDVILPDSKEDEFPKAAALAFFDYLRKSKSNGYVLSLSGGADSSTCAILVAEMVKRGLSELGQSAFLTRINKKPNAEQSQKEIVGAILTTAYQATKNSSETTLSAAKTLSESIGAQFHQWNVDNEVEGYTQKIETVLGETLSWDKQDIALQNIQARARSPIIWMLANIKNSILLTTSNRSEGDLGYATMDGDTSGSLAPISSVDKTFIISWLKYAEAQLGYSGLKLVNSLKPTAELRPSEQEQNDEDDLMPYGVMVEIEHLAIRDRNSPVEVYKALRFKKLEDEDLLKSHIKKFYRLWSQNQWKRERLAPAFHLDEFNVDPRTWCRFPILSAGFSEELLALDNL
;
A
#
# COMPACT_ATOMS: atom_id res chain seq x y z
N MET A 1 -13.56 38.10 -18.40
CA MET A 1 -13.09 37.59 -17.09
C MET A 1 -11.82 36.84 -17.35
N ALA A 2 -10.87 36.86 -16.42
CA ALA A 2 -9.62 36.15 -16.60
C ALA A 2 -9.85 34.62 -16.42
N THR A 3 -9.32 33.83 -17.33
CA THR A 3 -9.31 32.35 -17.25
C THR A 3 -7.89 31.93 -16.95
N TYR A 4 -7.76 31.05 -15.94
CA TYR A 4 -6.49 30.52 -15.50
C TYR A 4 -6.47 29.01 -15.69
N LYS A 5 -5.37 28.46 -16.19
CA LYS A 5 -5.18 27.02 -16.25
C LYS A 5 -4.46 26.54 -14.98
N ILE A 6 -5.19 25.81 -14.14
CA ILE A 6 -4.69 25.27 -12.87
C ILE A 6 -4.52 23.75 -13.00
N GLY A 7 -3.41 23.23 -12.52
CA GLY A 7 -3.07 21.81 -12.61
C GLY A 7 -2.49 21.21 -11.35
N ALA A 8 -2.43 19.89 -11.36
CA ALA A 8 -1.77 19.07 -10.37
C ALA A 8 -0.92 18.00 -11.08
N ALA A 9 0.15 17.58 -10.43
CA ALA A 9 0.99 16.50 -10.92
C ALA A 9 1.14 15.40 -9.85
N THR A 10 1.25 14.17 -10.31
CA THR A 10 1.66 13.02 -9.50
C THR A 10 2.97 12.47 -10.00
N LEU A 11 3.80 11.94 -9.10
CA LEU A 11 5.17 11.53 -9.35
C LEU A 11 5.44 10.17 -8.69
N ASN A 12 6.00 9.21 -9.44
CA ASN A 12 6.45 7.92 -8.92
C ASN A 12 7.92 8.01 -8.52
N GLN A 13 8.17 8.40 -7.28
CA GLN A 13 9.49 8.64 -6.74
C GLN A 13 10.08 7.39 -6.06
N THR A 14 11.38 7.43 -5.81
CA THR A 14 12.10 6.36 -5.11
C THR A 14 13.11 7.00 -4.16
N PRO A 15 13.15 6.61 -2.87
CA PRO A 15 14.14 7.13 -1.93
C PRO A 15 15.56 7.04 -2.48
N LEU A 16 16.31 8.15 -2.38
CA LEU A 16 17.71 8.28 -2.86
C LEU A 16 17.94 8.17 -4.37
N ASP A 17 16.92 7.96 -5.19
CA ASP A 17 17.07 7.98 -6.65
C ASP A 17 16.99 9.42 -7.19
N TRP A 18 17.94 10.24 -6.81
CA TRP A 18 18.02 11.65 -7.14
C TRP A 18 17.82 11.93 -8.63
N LYS A 19 18.50 11.13 -9.46
CA LYS A 19 18.47 11.32 -10.91
C LYS A 19 17.07 11.16 -11.48
N HIS A 20 16.37 10.09 -11.11
CA HIS A 20 15.03 9.84 -11.62
C HIS A 20 14.00 10.76 -10.97
N ASN A 21 14.09 11.00 -9.66
CA ASN A 21 13.19 11.90 -8.96
C ASN A 21 13.22 13.32 -9.56
N VAL A 22 14.41 13.88 -9.74
CA VAL A 22 14.60 15.21 -10.36
C VAL A 22 14.14 15.21 -11.83
N SER A 23 14.43 14.13 -12.58
CA SER A 23 13.97 14.01 -13.96
C SER A 23 12.44 13.98 -14.06
N ASN A 24 11.75 13.25 -13.17
CA ASN A 24 10.29 13.20 -13.13
C ASN A 24 9.71 14.59 -12.87
N ILE A 25 10.26 15.33 -11.89
CA ILE A 25 9.85 16.70 -11.58
C ILE A 25 10.06 17.60 -12.81
N LYS A 26 11.25 17.61 -13.40
CA LYS A 26 11.54 18.41 -14.61
C LYS A 26 10.57 18.10 -15.75
N ASN A 27 10.28 16.83 -15.99
CA ASN A 27 9.35 16.42 -17.04
C ASN A 27 7.92 16.88 -16.76
N ALA A 28 7.48 16.83 -15.49
CA ALA A 28 6.18 17.36 -15.08
C ALA A 28 6.10 18.89 -15.29
N LEU A 29 7.14 19.64 -14.87
CA LEU A 29 7.22 21.10 -15.07
C LEU A 29 7.24 21.47 -16.56
N ARG A 30 8.01 20.76 -17.38
CA ARG A 30 8.06 20.97 -18.85
C ARG A 30 6.72 20.67 -19.51
N LYS A 31 6.04 19.60 -19.08
CA LYS A 31 4.70 19.27 -19.56
C LYS A 31 3.70 20.36 -19.18
N ALA A 32 3.74 20.84 -17.94
CA ALA A 32 2.88 21.93 -17.48
C ALA A 32 3.08 23.20 -18.31
N ARG A 33 4.33 23.59 -18.56
CA ARG A 33 4.64 24.76 -19.42
C ARG A 33 4.15 24.58 -20.86
N LYS A 34 4.37 23.38 -21.44
CA LYS A 34 3.90 23.06 -22.80
C LYS A 34 2.37 23.17 -22.90
N GLU A 35 1.65 22.78 -21.85
CA GLU A 35 0.20 22.85 -21.76
C GLU A 35 -0.30 24.22 -21.27
N GLN A 36 0.60 25.18 -21.06
CA GLN A 36 0.31 26.53 -20.58
C GLN A 36 -0.42 26.56 -19.23
N ILE A 37 -0.06 25.66 -18.33
CA ILE A 37 -0.52 25.67 -16.95
C ILE A 37 0.17 26.82 -16.22
N GLU A 38 -0.60 27.64 -15.51
CA GLU A 38 -0.08 28.81 -14.80
C GLU A 38 0.22 28.50 -13.32
N ILE A 39 -0.56 27.59 -12.72
CA ILE A 39 -0.40 27.15 -11.34
C ILE A 39 -0.38 25.63 -11.32
N LEU A 40 0.69 25.02 -10.76
CA LEU A 40 0.86 23.57 -10.64
C LEU A 40 1.16 23.18 -9.21
N CYS A 41 0.36 22.28 -8.64
CA CYS A 41 0.66 21.62 -7.37
C CYS A 41 1.44 20.33 -7.61
N LEU A 42 2.63 20.18 -7.00
CA LEU A 42 3.38 18.93 -6.93
C LEU A 42 3.12 18.22 -5.60
N PRO A 43 3.32 16.89 -5.51
CA PRO A 43 3.07 16.13 -4.28
C PRO A 43 4.11 16.40 -3.18
N GLU A 44 3.80 15.96 -1.97
CA GLU A 44 4.61 16.11 -0.76
C GLU A 44 5.95 15.38 -0.87
N LEU A 45 7.05 16.01 -0.35
CA LEU A 45 8.42 15.49 -0.31
C LEU A 45 8.91 14.91 -1.66
N CYS A 46 8.46 15.45 -2.77
CA CYS A 46 8.69 14.88 -4.10
C CYS A 46 10.17 14.87 -4.55
N ILE A 47 11.06 15.67 -3.95
CA ILE A 47 12.49 15.66 -4.31
C ILE A 47 13.19 14.45 -3.72
N THR A 48 12.94 14.14 -2.45
CA THR A 48 13.55 13.00 -1.75
C THR A 48 12.82 11.69 -1.97
N GLY A 49 11.52 11.74 -2.16
CA GLY A 49 10.56 10.72 -1.82
C GLY A 49 10.12 10.85 -0.35
N TYR A 50 8.91 10.40 -0.08
CA TYR A 50 8.33 10.40 1.28
C TYR A 50 8.90 9.26 2.15
N GLY A 51 9.19 8.12 1.56
CA GLY A 51 9.59 6.88 2.23
C GLY A 51 11.09 6.81 2.60
N CYS A 52 11.76 7.92 2.82
CA CYS A 52 13.17 7.94 3.27
C CYS A 52 13.36 7.49 4.72
N GLU A 53 12.28 7.38 5.53
CA GLU A 53 12.30 6.89 6.91
C GLU A 53 13.39 7.58 7.75
N ASP A 54 14.18 6.81 8.53
CA ASP A 54 15.24 7.34 9.41
C ASP A 54 16.41 8.03 8.67
N LEU A 55 16.46 7.98 7.34
CA LEU A 55 17.39 8.81 6.58
C LEU A 55 17.11 10.31 6.75
N PHE A 56 15.87 10.70 7.07
CA PHE A 56 15.53 12.08 7.42
C PHE A 56 16.28 12.60 8.66
N LEU A 57 16.71 11.72 9.57
CA LEU A 57 17.51 12.09 10.73
C LEU A 57 18.97 12.46 10.38
N SER A 58 19.37 12.24 9.12
CA SER A 58 20.71 12.58 8.65
C SER A 58 20.80 14.05 8.21
N ASN A 59 21.91 14.71 8.53
CA ASN A 59 22.14 16.10 8.12
C ASN A 59 22.41 16.25 6.61
N TRP A 60 22.84 15.20 5.93
CA TRP A 60 23.26 15.28 4.52
C TRP A 60 22.07 15.21 3.56
N LEU A 61 20.99 14.49 3.90
CA LEU A 61 19.86 14.28 3.01
C LEU A 61 19.09 15.56 2.68
N PRO A 62 18.69 16.41 3.66
CA PRO A 62 18.07 17.70 3.39
C PRO A 62 18.99 18.65 2.60
N LYS A 63 20.30 18.67 2.92
CA LYS A 63 21.28 19.46 2.18
C LYS A 63 21.40 19.02 0.72
N LYS A 64 21.38 17.68 0.48
CA LYS A 64 21.41 17.13 -0.88
C LYS A 64 20.16 17.49 -1.66
N ALA A 65 18.98 17.37 -1.02
CA ALA A 65 17.70 17.76 -1.63
C ALA A 65 17.68 19.23 -2.03
N MET A 66 18.15 20.11 -1.14
CA MET A 66 18.24 21.54 -1.40
C MET A 66 19.14 21.86 -2.61
N GLY A 67 20.21 21.13 -2.80
CA GLY A 67 21.13 21.30 -3.93
C GLY A 67 20.48 21.12 -5.33
N PHE A 68 19.27 20.58 -5.41
CA PHE A 68 18.53 20.46 -6.68
C PHE A 68 17.55 21.61 -6.94
N ILE A 69 17.30 22.47 -5.93
CA ILE A 69 16.31 23.55 -6.05
C ILE A 69 16.64 24.49 -7.19
N THR A 70 17.87 24.97 -7.30
CA THR A 70 18.29 25.94 -8.33
C THR A 70 17.99 25.41 -9.74
N GLU A 71 18.35 24.16 -10.04
CA GLU A 71 18.09 23.57 -11.37
C GLU A 71 16.59 23.29 -11.63
N LEU A 72 15.77 23.10 -10.59
CA LEU A 72 14.33 22.96 -10.72
C LEU A 72 13.63 24.29 -10.88
N VAL A 73 14.11 25.34 -10.22
CA VAL A 73 13.65 26.72 -10.34
C VAL A 73 13.78 27.20 -11.79
N ASP A 74 14.86 26.87 -12.48
CA ASP A 74 15.08 27.23 -13.89
C ASP A 74 13.99 26.68 -14.84
N GLU A 75 13.33 25.59 -14.47
CA GLU A 75 12.25 24.98 -15.26
C GLU A 75 10.87 25.63 -15.02
N THR A 76 10.76 26.68 -14.19
CA THR A 76 9.46 27.27 -13.78
C THR A 76 9.11 28.59 -14.48
N GLU A 77 9.60 28.81 -15.70
CA GLU A 77 9.24 30.00 -16.50
C GLU A 77 7.73 30.07 -16.76
N ASN A 78 7.10 31.18 -16.41
CA ASN A 78 5.65 31.44 -16.50
C ASN A 78 4.80 30.42 -15.72
N LEU A 79 5.35 29.82 -14.66
CA LEU A 79 4.69 28.81 -13.85
C LEU A 79 4.87 29.11 -12.36
N PHE A 80 3.76 29.15 -11.62
CA PHE A 80 3.74 29.12 -10.16
C PHE A 80 3.66 27.65 -9.71
N THR A 81 4.56 27.19 -8.81
CA THR A 81 4.56 25.79 -8.38
C THR A 81 5.13 25.59 -6.98
N THR A 82 4.91 24.39 -6.44
CA THR A 82 5.45 23.90 -5.17
C THR A 82 6.57 22.90 -5.41
N LEU A 83 7.75 23.10 -4.85
CA LEU A 83 8.86 22.12 -4.83
C LEU A 83 9.03 21.62 -3.40
N THR A 84 8.67 20.38 -3.13
CA THR A 84 8.53 19.86 -1.77
C THR A 84 9.73 19.03 -1.34
N LEU A 85 10.25 19.30 -0.15
CA LEU A 85 11.46 18.67 0.39
C LEU A 85 11.58 18.87 1.91
N PRO A 86 12.43 18.06 2.60
CA PRO A 86 12.79 18.32 3.98
C PRO A 86 13.80 19.47 4.07
N LEU A 87 13.61 20.39 5.04
CA LEU A 87 14.52 21.50 5.28
C LEU A 87 14.87 21.66 6.75
N HIS A 88 16.15 21.90 7.02
CA HIS A 88 16.59 22.34 8.35
C HIS A 88 16.40 23.85 8.51
N HIS A 89 15.76 24.22 9.62
CA HIS A 89 15.65 25.62 10.05
C HIS A 89 15.81 25.70 11.57
N GLN A 90 16.67 26.58 12.08
CA GLN A 90 16.96 26.77 13.51
C GLN A 90 17.27 25.47 14.29
N GLY A 91 17.98 24.54 13.65
CA GLY A 91 18.38 23.27 14.25
C GLY A 91 17.32 22.15 14.24
N LEU A 92 16.12 22.41 13.71
CA LEU A 92 15.02 21.45 13.57
C LEU A 92 14.79 21.12 12.10
N LEU A 93 14.21 19.94 11.85
CA LEU A 93 13.84 19.49 10.51
C LEU A 93 12.35 19.68 10.28
N TYR A 94 11.99 20.26 9.15
CA TYR A 94 10.61 20.51 8.73
C TYR A 94 10.31 19.89 7.38
N ASN A 95 9.06 19.48 7.19
CA ASN A 95 8.50 19.11 5.90
C ASN A 95 7.99 20.37 5.22
N CYS A 96 8.53 20.73 4.07
CA CYS A 96 8.36 22.04 3.48
C CYS A 96 7.99 22.00 1.99
N ALA A 97 7.37 23.09 1.53
CA ALA A 97 7.20 23.42 0.14
C ALA A 97 7.91 24.73 -0.17
N VAL A 98 8.93 24.69 -1.04
CA VAL A 98 9.53 25.90 -1.63
C VAL A 98 8.58 26.39 -2.72
N ILE A 99 8.10 27.62 -2.57
CA ILE A 99 7.17 28.25 -3.51
C ILE A 99 7.96 29.01 -4.54
N VAL A 100 7.72 28.67 -5.79
CA VAL A 100 8.47 29.20 -6.92
C VAL A 100 7.52 29.79 -7.97
N SER A 101 7.87 30.92 -8.52
CA SER A 101 7.16 31.51 -9.67
C SER A 101 8.14 32.17 -10.62
N ASN A 102 7.97 31.88 -11.90
CA ASN A 102 8.72 32.53 -12.97
C ASN A 102 10.24 32.57 -12.70
N LYS A 103 10.84 31.41 -12.39
CA LYS A 103 12.27 31.24 -12.10
C LYS A 103 12.76 31.98 -10.84
N ARG A 104 11.89 32.24 -9.89
CA ARG A 104 12.24 32.87 -8.61
C ARG A 104 11.61 32.13 -7.43
N ILE A 105 12.39 31.96 -6.39
CA ILE A 105 11.87 31.52 -5.09
C ILE A 105 11.10 32.70 -4.48
N LEU A 106 9.90 32.42 -3.99
CA LEU A 106 9.06 33.41 -3.31
C LEU A 106 9.12 33.24 -1.78
N GLY A 107 9.34 32.04 -1.30
CA GLY A 107 9.42 31.69 0.11
C GLY A 107 9.24 30.19 0.33
N VAL A 108 9.19 29.78 1.59
CA VAL A 108 9.08 28.38 2.02
C VAL A 108 7.91 28.22 2.97
N TYR A 109 6.90 27.46 2.56
CA TYR A 109 5.81 27.05 3.46
C TYR A 109 6.22 25.81 4.24
N ALA A 110 5.96 25.78 5.55
CA ALA A 110 6.28 24.66 6.44
C ALA A 110 5.01 24.00 6.97
N LYS A 111 4.96 22.66 6.92
CA LYS A 111 3.85 21.81 7.39
C LYS A 111 3.54 22.04 8.86
N GLN A 112 2.25 22.14 9.22
CA GLN A 112 1.81 22.50 10.57
C GLN A 112 1.38 21.28 11.41
N PHE A 113 0.95 20.18 10.78
CA PHE A 113 0.54 18.97 11.47
C PHE A 113 1.23 17.74 10.90
N MET A 114 1.73 16.90 11.80
CA MET A 114 2.43 15.67 11.44
C MET A 114 1.49 14.48 11.46
N ALA A 115 1.57 13.62 10.42
CA ALA A 115 0.77 12.42 10.33
C ALA A 115 1.27 11.32 11.29
N LEU A 116 0.36 10.75 12.08
CA LEU A 116 0.62 9.68 13.04
C LEU A 116 -0.61 8.76 13.18
N ASP A 117 -1.11 8.23 12.09
CA ASP A 117 -2.35 7.47 11.99
C ASP A 117 -2.16 5.95 11.83
N GLY A 118 -1.03 5.41 12.28
CA GLY A 118 -0.71 3.98 12.17
C GLY A 118 0.32 3.70 11.09
N VAL A 119 0.09 4.09 9.85
CA VAL A 119 1.03 3.87 8.73
C VAL A 119 2.03 5.01 8.56
N HIS A 120 1.67 6.22 8.94
CA HIS A 120 2.55 7.38 8.94
C HIS A 120 3.23 7.57 10.30
N TYR A 121 4.46 8.09 10.28
CA TYR A 121 5.32 8.21 11.47
C TYR A 121 6.13 9.50 11.50
N GLU A 122 5.55 10.59 10.95
CA GLU A 122 6.22 11.87 10.74
C GLU A 122 6.78 12.53 12.01
N PRO A 123 6.13 12.45 13.20
CA PRO A 123 6.67 13.05 14.41
C PRO A 123 8.04 12.51 14.85
N ARG A 124 8.47 11.33 14.31
CA ARG A 124 9.80 10.79 14.51
C ARG A 124 10.87 11.62 13.80
N TRP A 125 10.53 12.28 12.70
CA TRP A 125 11.47 12.93 11.80
C TRP A 125 11.29 14.44 11.75
N PHE A 126 10.05 14.93 11.70
CA PHE A 126 9.71 16.31 11.43
C PHE A 126 9.07 17.00 12.64
N ASN A 127 9.27 18.30 12.69
CA ASN A 127 8.65 19.18 13.67
C ASN A 127 7.48 19.93 13.01
N PRO A 128 6.34 20.12 13.71
CA PRO A 128 5.27 20.98 13.23
C PRO A 128 5.69 22.44 13.28
N TRP A 129 5.31 23.21 12.26
CA TRP A 129 5.49 24.66 12.29
C TRP A 129 4.33 25.33 13.02
N PRO A 130 4.57 26.32 13.90
CA PRO A 130 3.49 27.01 14.60
C PRO A 130 2.63 27.85 13.64
N ALA A 131 1.32 27.80 13.84
CA ALA A 131 0.36 28.55 13.04
C ALA A 131 0.55 30.06 13.20
N GLY A 132 0.55 30.80 12.10
CA GLY A 132 0.69 32.25 12.06
C GLY A 132 2.12 32.76 12.21
N GLU A 133 3.11 31.91 12.48
CA GLU A 133 4.50 32.32 12.62
C GLU A 133 5.21 32.42 11.27
N ILE A 134 6.05 33.46 11.15
CA ILE A 134 6.89 33.71 9.98
C ILE A 134 8.32 33.98 10.46
N SER A 135 9.29 33.37 9.79
CA SER A 135 10.72 33.52 9.98
C SER A 135 11.41 33.79 8.65
N GLU A 136 12.73 33.76 8.61
CA GLU A 136 13.53 33.87 7.39
C GLU A 136 14.49 32.68 7.29
N ILE A 137 14.68 32.16 6.08
CA ILE A 137 15.65 31.11 5.76
C ILE A 137 16.61 31.59 4.67
N GLU A 138 17.89 31.31 4.85
CA GLU A 138 18.90 31.54 3.82
C GLU A 138 18.98 30.39 2.83
N ILE A 139 18.87 30.69 1.54
CA ILE A 139 19.03 29.73 0.43
C ILE A 139 19.99 30.37 -0.57
N ASP A 140 21.13 29.70 -0.81
CA ASP A 140 22.17 30.16 -1.76
C ASP A 140 22.63 31.61 -1.52
N GLY A 141 22.67 32.05 -0.26
CA GLY A 141 23.12 33.39 0.14
C GLY A 141 22.05 34.50 0.09
N GLU A 142 20.82 34.15 -0.23
CA GLU A 142 19.66 35.06 -0.21
C GLU A 142 18.66 34.65 0.88
N ASN A 143 18.05 35.65 1.54
CA ASN A 143 17.04 35.43 2.57
C ASN A 143 15.62 35.39 1.98
N TYR A 144 14.84 34.37 2.37
CA TYR A 144 13.47 34.17 1.97
C TYR A 144 12.55 34.01 3.17
N PRO A 145 11.27 34.45 3.08
CA PRO A 145 10.30 34.18 4.13
C PRO A 145 10.08 32.67 4.30
N PHE A 146 9.96 32.21 5.55
CA PHE A 146 9.78 30.81 5.94
C PHE A 146 8.65 30.68 6.96
N GLY A 147 7.76 29.73 6.77
CA GLY A 147 6.73 29.38 7.76
C GLY A 147 5.30 29.38 7.21
N ASP A 148 4.37 30.01 7.92
CA ASP A 148 2.94 30.04 7.55
C ASP A 148 2.65 31.22 6.62
N LEU A 149 2.80 30.95 5.34
CA LEU A 149 2.82 31.98 4.29
C LEU A 149 1.64 31.87 3.34
N THR A 150 1.22 33.02 2.81
CA THR A 150 0.33 33.13 1.64
C THR A 150 1.00 33.91 0.53
N PHE A 151 0.64 33.64 -0.73
CA PHE A 151 1.23 34.30 -1.90
C PHE A 151 0.15 34.84 -2.81
N HIS A 152 0.53 35.81 -3.65
CA HIS A 152 -0.36 36.39 -4.65
C HIS A 152 0.14 36.09 -6.05
N LEU A 153 -0.79 35.71 -6.93
CA LEU A 153 -0.57 35.62 -8.37
C LEU A 153 -1.83 36.13 -9.05
N ASN A 154 -1.72 37.34 -9.64
CA ASN A 154 -2.86 38.04 -10.21
C ASN A 154 -4.00 38.19 -9.18
N GLU A 155 -5.21 37.67 -9.48
CA GLU A 155 -6.37 37.68 -8.59
C GLU A 155 -6.35 36.55 -7.53
N TRP A 156 -5.44 35.60 -7.67
CA TRP A 156 -5.34 34.48 -6.73
C TRP A 156 -4.54 34.86 -5.48
N LYS A 157 -5.17 34.70 -4.33
CA LYS A 157 -4.48 34.61 -3.04
C LYS A 157 -4.35 33.13 -2.67
N ILE A 158 -3.12 32.64 -2.67
CA ILE A 158 -2.78 31.22 -2.60
C ILE A 158 -2.31 30.86 -1.20
N GLY A 159 -2.93 29.84 -0.59
CA GLY A 159 -2.52 29.22 0.67
C GLY A 159 -2.22 27.74 0.48
N PHE A 160 -1.77 27.10 1.56
CA PHE A 160 -1.31 25.71 1.51
C PHE A 160 -1.84 24.89 2.67
N GLU A 161 -2.03 23.61 2.42
CA GLU A 161 -2.21 22.54 3.40
C GLU A 161 -1.36 21.36 2.92
N ILE A 162 -0.35 20.92 3.67
CA ILE A 162 0.45 19.77 3.29
C ILE A 162 -0.15 18.52 3.94
N CYS A 163 -0.79 17.67 3.12
CA CYS A 163 -1.30 16.34 3.48
C CYS A 163 -2.14 16.35 4.77
N GLU A 164 -1.53 15.98 5.91
CA GLU A 164 -2.17 15.87 7.23
C GLU A 164 -2.81 17.19 7.72
N ASP A 165 -2.29 18.33 7.27
CA ASP A 165 -2.88 19.64 7.60
C ASP A 165 -4.38 19.68 7.27
N ALA A 166 -4.80 19.04 6.19
CA ALA A 166 -6.18 19.02 5.72
C ALA A 166 -7.14 18.17 6.57
N TRP A 167 -6.61 17.25 7.41
CA TRP A 167 -7.41 16.30 8.19
C TRP A 167 -7.66 16.75 9.64
N ARG A 168 -7.32 17.98 10.00
CA ARG A 168 -7.35 18.49 11.39
C ARG A 168 -8.65 19.21 11.79
N GLY A 169 -9.75 18.96 11.08
CA GLY A 169 -11.06 19.54 11.39
C GLY A 169 -10.98 21.07 11.52
N ASP A 170 -11.48 21.61 12.63
CA ASP A 170 -11.51 23.06 12.88
C ASP A 170 -10.12 23.68 13.15
N ASN A 171 -9.10 22.85 13.40
CA ASN A 171 -7.73 23.33 13.64
C ASN A 171 -6.89 23.41 12.37
N ARG A 172 -7.42 23.00 11.22
CA ARG A 172 -6.69 22.99 9.95
C ARG A 172 -6.36 24.40 9.45
N PRO A 173 -5.26 24.57 8.70
CA PRO A 173 -4.87 25.88 8.14
C PRO A 173 -5.95 26.55 7.32
N ALA A 174 -6.78 25.81 6.57
CA ALA A 174 -7.84 26.37 5.72
C ALA A 174 -8.80 27.30 6.47
N CYS A 175 -9.08 27.05 7.76
CA CYS A 175 -9.95 27.92 8.57
C CYS A 175 -9.37 29.36 8.65
N ARG A 176 -8.09 29.47 8.99
CA ARG A 176 -7.40 30.77 9.07
C ARG A 176 -7.14 31.39 7.68
N LEU A 177 -6.81 30.56 6.71
CA LEU A 177 -6.60 31.01 5.32
C LEU A 177 -7.87 31.64 4.73
N TYR A 178 -9.05 31.10 5.06
CA TYR A 178 -10.34 31.68 4.65
C TYR A 178 -10.56 33.08 5.26
N GLU A 179 -10.28 33.25 6.55
CA GLU A 179 -10.37 34.57 7.21
C GLU A 179 -9.41 35.62 6.59
N GLN A 180 -8.29 35.16 6.08
CA GLN A 180 -7.32 35.99 5.37
C GLN A 180 -7.73 36.28 3.92
N GLY A 181 -8.84 35.71 3.41
CA GLY A 181 -9.33 35.90 2.04
C GLY A 181 -8.58 35.07 1.00
N VAL A 182 -7.98 33.95 1.40
CA VAL A 182 -7.38 32.97 0.46
C VAL A 182 -8.49 32.34 -0.38
N ASN A 183 -8.30 32.29 -1.69
CA ASN A 183 -9.28 31.79 -2.65
C ASN A 183 -8.77 30.60 -3.50
N LEU A 184 -7.49 30.20 -3.32
CA LEU A 184 -6.88 29.01 -3.88
C LEU A 184 -6.03 28.32 -2.81
N ILE A 185 -6.31 27.04 -2.56
CA ILE A 185 -5.51 26.21 -1.64
C ILE A 185 -4.85 25.09 -2.44
N LEU A 186 -3.52 24.97 -2.32
CA LEU A 186 -2.74 23.87 -2.87
C LEU A 186 -2.43 22.86 -1.76
N ASN A 187 -2.72 21.59 -2.02
CA ASN A 187 -2.47 20.50 -1.10
C ASN A 187 -1.49 19.48 -1.70
N PRO A 188 -0.17 19.68 -1.53
CA PRO A 188 0.82 18.64 -1.72
C PRO A 188 0.58 17.49 -0.75
N SER A 189 0.44 16.25 -1.26
CA SER A 189 0.10 15.09 -0.43
C SER A 189 0.98 13.87 -0.69
N ALA A 190 1.15 13.05 0.36
CA ALA A 190 1.65 11.69 0.34
C ALA A 190 0.66 10.81 1.11
N SER A 191 -0.60 10.84 0.73
CA SER A 191 -1.68 10.06 1.31
C SER A 191 -1.62 8.64 0.78
N HIS A 192 -1.37 7.67 1.68
CA HIS A 192 -1.30 6.26 1.31
C HIS A 192 -2.62 5.74 0.72
N PHE A 193 -2.49 4.75 -0.16
CA PHE A 193 -3.61 3.99 -0.66
C PHE A 193 -4.18 3.07 0.42
N ALA A 194 -5.49 3.01 0.50
CA ALA A 194 -6.27 1.91 1.06
C ALA A 194 -7.54 1.77 0.21
N MET A 195 -8.05 0.56 0.06
CA MET A 195 -9.26 0.31 -0.73
C MET A 195 -10.41 1.22 -0.27
N GLN A 196 -11.04 1.95 -1.21
CA GLN A 196 -12.13 2.91 -1.01
C GLN A 196 -11.75 4.22 -0.27
N LYS A 197 -10.52 4.44 0.15
CA LYS A 197 -10.08 5.68 0.81
C LYS A 197 -10.24 6.92 -0.08
N THR A 198 -10.26 6.74 -1.38
CA THR A 198 -10.54 7.81 -2.34
C THR A 198 -11.89 8.50 -2.08
N LEU A 199 -12.88 7.78 -1.56
CA LEU A 199 -14.22 8.36 -1.25
C LEU A 199 -14.12 9.44 -0.16
N GLU A 200 -13.32 9.18 0.89
CA GLU A 200 -13.07 10.14 1.96
C GLU A 200 -12.32 11.37 1.44
N ARG A 201 -11.33 11.18 0.55
CA ARG A 201 -10.57 12.28 -0.06
C ARG A 201 -11.42 13.14 -0.98
N ILE A 202 -12.29 12.54 -1.78
CA ILE A 202 -13.25 13.27 -2.63
C ILE A 202 -14.15 14.16 -1.75
N GLU A 203 -14.65 13.61 -0.66
CA GLU A 203 -15.51 14.38 0.26
C GLU A 203 -14.72 15.51 0.92
N LEU A 204 -13.51 15.24 1.43
CA LEU A 204 -12.63 16.26 2.00
C LEU A 204 -12.40 17.42 1.02
N VAL A 205 -12.04 17.13 -0.24
CA VAL A 205 -11.73 18.13 -1.26
C VAL A 205 -12.97 18.96 -1.63
N LYS A 206 -14.12 18.31 -1.79
CA LYS A 206 -15.39 18.98 -2.10
C LYS A 206 -15.86 19.86 -0.95
N GLU A 207 -15.94 19.30 0.27
CA GLU A 207 -16.40 20.05 1.45
C GLU A 207 -15.46 21.21 1.78
N THR A 208 -14.12 21.03 1.63
CA THR A 208 -13.18 22.13 1.80
C THR A 208 -13.44 23.26 0.80
N SER A 209 -13.57 22.94 -0.48
CA SER A 209 -13.80 23.94 -1.52
C SER A 209 -15.13 24.68 -1.36
N LYS A 210 -16.14 24.03 -0.78
CA LYS A 210 -17.47 24.59 -0.47
C LYS A 210 -17.42 25.48 0.77
N SER A 211 -16.92 24.93 1.88
CA SER A 211 -16.94 25.60 3.20
C SER A 211 -16.10 26.87 3.20
N PHE A 212 -14.96 26.85 2.50
CA PHE A 212 -14.06 28.01 2.38
C PHE A 212 -14.22 28.80 1.08
N SER A 213 -15.26 28.49 0.28
CA SER A 213 -15.55 29.19 -0.99
C SER A 213 -14.34 29.36 -1.90
N CYS A 214 -13.44 28.39 -1.92
CA CYS A 214 -12.18 28.44 -2.64
C CYS A 214 -12.10 27.42 -3.80
N THR A 215 -11.05 27.54 -4.60
CA THR A 215 -10.55 26.45 -5.45
C THR A 215 -9.57 25.63 -4.62
N TYR A 216 -9.73 24.32 -4.61
CA TYR A 216 -8.87 23.38 -3.88
C TYR A 216 -8.18 22.42 -4.83
N VAL A 217 -6.85 22.30 -4.74
CA VAL A 217 -6.03 21.46 -5.60
C VAL A 217 -5.32 20.43 -4.75
N PHE A 218 -5.63 19.15 -4.95
CA PHE A 218 -5.02 18.01 -4.28
C PHE A 218 -4.07 17.28 -5.24
N ALA A 219 -2.84 17.03 -4.82
CA ALA A 219 -1.82 16.33 -5.60
C ALA A 219 -1.13 15.26 -4.78
N ASN A 220 -1.40 13.97 -5.07
CA ASN A 220 -0.83 12.83 -4.37
C ASN A 220 0.39 12.24 -5.07
N LEU A 221 1.30 11.60 -4.29
CA LEU A 221 2.35 10.75 -4.82
C LEU A 221 1.78 9.54 -5.57
N LEU A 222 2.63 8.85 -6.35
CA LEU A 222 2.28 7.67 -7.15
C LEU A 222 3.25 6.52 -6.87
N GLY A 223 2.72 5.30 -6.86
CA GLY A 223 3.52 4.07 -6.87
C GLY A 223 3.81 3.49 -5.49
N ASN A 224 4.44 2.32 -5.49
CA ASN A 224 5.05 1.77 -4.29
C ASN A 224 6.45 2.36 -4.14
N GLU A 225 6.58 3.32 -3.24
CA GLU A 225 7.79 4.10 -3.14
C GLU A 225 8.94 3.33 -2.47
N ALA A 226 8.69 2.80 -1.28
CA ALA A 226 9.69 2.21 -0.39
C ALA A 226 9.37 0.76 0.05
N GLY A 227 8.45 0.07 -0.62
CA GLY A 227 8.19 -1.35 -0.46
C GLY A 227 6.90 -1.74 0.27
N ARG A 228 6.39 -0.91 1.20
CA ARG A 228 5.14 -1.19 1.94
C ARG A 228 3.97 -0.33 1.48
N MET A 229 4.17 0.98 1.49
CA MET A 229 3.11 1.93 1.18
C MET A 229 2.94 2.08 -0.33
N ILE A 230 1.70 2.14 -0.76
CA ILE A 230 1.31 2.44 -2.14
C ILE A 230 0.69 3.82 -2.12
N TYR A 231 1.02 4.64 -3.10
CA TYR A 231 0.39 5.92 -3.38
C TYR A 231 -0.33 5.82 -4.72
N ASP A 232 -1.58 6.26 -4.76
CA ASP A 232 -2.45 6.03 -5.91
C ASP A 232 -2.33 7.08 -7.03
N GLY A 233 -1.64 8.17 -6.76
CA GLY A 233 -1.47 9.24 -7.75
C GLY A 233 -2.70 10.09 -7.97
N GLU A 234 -3.60 10.19 -6.99
CA GLU A 234 -4.84 10.94 -7.13
C GLU A 234 -4.59 12.44 -7.28
N LEU A 235 -5.16 13.01 -8.32
CA LEU A 235 -5.16 14.43 -8.62
C LEU A 235 -6.60 14.91 -8.65
N MET A 236 -6.91 15.92 -7.84
CA MET A 236 -8.25 16.52 -7.81
C MET A 236 -8.19 18.03 -7.82
N ILE A 237 -9.14 18.65 -8.52
CA ILE A 237 -9.42 20.07 -8.45
C ILE A 237 -10.91 20.24 -8.20
N ALA A 238 -11.25 20.94 -7.11
CA ALA A 238 -12.63 21.26 -6.79
C ALA A 238 -12.80 22.76 -6.56
N GLN A 239 -14.00 23.25 -6.84
CA GLN A 239 -14.36 24.65 -6.62
C GLN A 239 -15.80 24.73 -6.10
N LYS A 240 -16.01 25.42 -4.97
CA LYS A 240 -17.32 25.67 -4.39
C LYS A 240 -18.18 24.39 -4.23
N GLY A 241 -17.54 23.29 -3.84
CA GLY A 241 -18.19 21.98 -3.62
C GLY A 241 -18.34 21.12 -4.88
N LYS A 242 -17.91 21.57 -6.05
CA LYS A 242 -17.95 20.81 -7.30
C LYS A 242 -16.56 20.31 -7.66
N LEU A 243 -16.46 19.01 -7.95
CA LEU A 243 -15.24 18.42 -8.49
C LEU A 243 -15.14 18.76 -9.97
N LEU A 244 -14.06 19.44 -10.37
CA LEU A 244 -13.82 19.87 -11.75
C LEU A 244 -12.87 18.94 -12.49
N LEU A 245 -11.97 18.25 -11.74
CA LEU A 245 -11.01 17.34 -12.29
C LEU A 245 -10.74 16.20 -11.29
N ARG A 246 -10.67 14.97 -11.77
CA ARG A 246 -10.12 13.79 -11.11
C ARG A 246 -9.57 12.82 -12.14
N ASN A 247 -8.30 12.42 -11.98
CA ASN A 247 -7.63 11.49 -12.90
C ASN A 247 -8.00 10.01 -12.64
N ASP A 248 -7.59 9.12 -13.55
CA ASP A 248 -7.50 7.69 -13.30
C ASP A 248 -6.30 7.38 -12.40
N LEU A 249 -6.48 6.45 -11.45
CA LEU A 249 -5.53 6.17 -10.38
C LEU A 249 -4.61 4.99 -10.73
N LEU A 250 -3.53 4.84 -9.93
CA LEU A 250 -2.66 3.66 -9.93
C LEU A 250 -1.96 3.40 -11.27
N SER A 251 -1.54 4.49 -11.93
CA SER A 251 -0.85 4.49 -13.21
C SER A 251 0.56 3.89 -13.11
N PHE A 252 0.98 3.17 -14.16
CA PHE A 252 2.34 2.65 -14.31
C PHE A 252 3.32 3.70 -14.85
N GLU A 253 2.86 4.92 -15.17
CA GLU A 253 3.71 6.00 -15.65
C GLU A 253 4.62 6.56 -14.55
N HIS A 254 5.71 7.22 -14.94
CA HIS A 254 6.62 7.87 -13.99
C HIS A 254 6.01 9.13 -13.37
N PHE A 255 5.13 9.79 -14.10
CA PHE A 255 4.41 10.99 -13.66
C PHE A 255 3.17 11.21 -14.52
N GLN A 256 2.20 11.91 -13.96
CA GLN A 256 1.08 12.47 -14.73
C GLN A 256 0.93 13.94 -14.38
N VAL A 257 0.43 14.73 -15.33
CA VAL A 257 0.01 16.11 -15.13
C VAL A 257 -1.39 16.25 -15.71
N LYS A 258 -2.29 16.80 -14.91
CA LYS A 258 -3.67 17.09 -15.31
C LYS A 258 -4.02 18.52 -14.93
N SER A 259 -4.85 19.16 -15.71
CA SER A 259 -5.25 20.56 -15.50
C SER A 259 -6.65 20.83 -16.01
N THR A 260 -7.25 21.89 -15.48
CA THR A 260 -8.54 22.41 -15.97
C THR A 260 -8.47 23.93 -16.05
N ASP A 261 -9.29 24.51 -16.92
CA ASP A 261 -9.44 25.96 -17.04
C ASP A 261 -10.45 26.45 -16.00
N ILE A 262 -10.11 27.49 -15.26
CA ILE A 262 -10.96 28.10 -14.23
C ILE A 262 -11.17 29.60 -14.56
N GLU A 263 -12.40 29.97 -14.80
CA GLU A 263 -12.79 31.39 -14.91
C GLU A 263 -12.91 31.98 -13.51
N PHE A 264 -12.08 32.98 -13.22
CA PHE A 264 -12.06 33.62 -11.92
C PHE A 264 -13.39 34.33 -11.62
N GLY A 265 -13.89 34.15 -10.40
CA GLY A 265 -15.15 34.75 -9.94
C GLY A 265 -16.42 34.03 -10.39
N GLN A 266 -16.32 33.03 -11.27
CA GLN A 266 -17.44 32.20 -11.73
C GLN A 266 -17.58 30.89 -10.97
N THR A 267 -18.70 30.21 -11.17
CA THR A 267 -18.87 28.81 -10.79
C THR A 267 -18.58 27.97 -12.04
N ASN A 268 -17.47 27.26 -12.02
CA ASN A 268 -17.03 26.41 -13.13
C ASN A 268 -17.70 25.04 -13.09
N GLU A 269 -17.78 24.37 -14.22
CA GLU A 269 -18.29 23.00 -14.37
C GLU A 269 -17.20 22.11 -14.95
N ALA A 270 -17.21 20.83 -14.56
CA ALA A 270 -16.31 19.84 -15.13
C ALA A 270 -16.58 19.64 -16.63
N LYS A 271 -15.54 19.52 -17.42
CA LYS A 271 -15.67 19.06 -18.80
C LYS A 271 -15.97 17.55 -18.82
N ILE A 272 -16.66 17.09 -19.86
CA ILE A 272 -16.95 15.65 -20.03
C ILE A 272 -15.63 14.87 -20.09
N GLY A 273 -15.46 13.89 -19.21
CA GLY A 273 -14.26 13.04 -19.11
C GLY A 273 -13.16 13.58 -18.19
N ASP A 274 -13.27 14.79 -17.64
CA ASP A 274 -12.27 15.33 -16.70
C ASP A 274 -12.41 14.75 -15.29
N VAL A 275 -13.54 14.18 -14.93
CA VAL A 275 -13.80 13.53 -13.64
C VAL A 275 -13.99 12.04 -13.84
N ILE A 276 -12.98 11.27 -13.46
CA ILE A 276 -13.05 9.80 -13.46
C ILE A 276 -13.71 9.34 -12.16
N LEU A 277 -14.73 8.49 -12.26
CA LEU A 277 -15.43 7.95 -11.09
C LEU A 277 -14.56 6.95 -10.33
N PRO A 278 -14.75 6.82 -9.00
CA PRO A 278 -14.07 5.79 -8.23
C PRO A 278 -14.40 4.38 -8.72
N ASP A 279 -13.42 3.50 -8.66
CA ASP A 279 -13.59 2.07 -8.94
C ASP A 279 -14.33 1.37 -7.77
N SER A 280 -14.81 0.15 -8.01
CA SER A 280 -15.25 -0.75 -6.94
C SER A 280 -14.04 -1.26 -6.13
N LYS A 281 -14.28 -1.77 -4.91
CA LYS A 281 -13.24 -2.39 -4.08
C LYS A 281 -12.54 -3.55 -4.81
N GLU A 282 -13.33 -4.34 -5.55
CA GLU A 282 -12.84 -5.47 -6.34
C GLU A 282 -11.95 -5.07 -7.52
N ASP A 283 -12.15 -3.88 -8.09
CA ASP A 283 -11.34 -3.34 -9.17
C ASP A 283 -10.09 -2.59 -8.66
N GLU A 284 -10.21 -1.86 -7.54
CA GLU A 284 -9.08 -1.17 -6.90
C GLU A 284 -8.00 -2.15 -6.43
N PHE A 285 -8.40 -3.26 -5.82
CA PHE A 285 -7.45 -4.24 -5.26
C PHE A 285 -6.41 -4.74 -6.27
N PRO A 286 -6.80 -5.28 -7.45
CA PRO A 286 -5.81 -5.74 -8.42
C PRO A 286 -5.04 -4.58 -9.08
N LYS A 287 -5.61 -3.37 -9.20
CA LYS A 287 -4.88 -2.19 -9.70
C LYS A 287 -3.74 -1.81 -8.76
N ALA A 288 -4.03 -1.69 -7.46
CA ALA A 288 -3.05 -1.31 -6.45
C ALA A 288 -1.96 -2.38 -6.27
N ALA A 289 -2.35 -3.64 -6.17
CA ALA A 289 -1.39 -4.74 -6.06
C ALA A 289 -0.50 -4.85 -7.32
N ALA A 290 -1.07 -4.69 -8.51
CA ALA A 290 -0.31 -4.72 -9.77
C ALA A 290 0.74 -3.60 -9.84
N LEU A 291 0.38 -2.37 -9.46
CA LEU A 291 1.33 -1.26 -9.38
C LEU A 291 2.42 -1.52 -8.33
N ALA A 292 2.05 -2.07 -7.17
CA ALA A 292 3.01 -2.42 -6.13
C ALA A 292 3.99 -3.50 -6.59
N PHE A 293 3.52 -4.56 -7.23
CA PHE A 293 4.39 -5.58 -7.85
C PHE A 293 5.31 -4.98 -8.91
N PHE A 294 4.78 -4.17 -9.81
CA PHE A 294 5.58 -3.52 -10.84
C PHE A 294 6.71 -2.68 -10.26
N ASP A 295 6.40 -1.84 -9.29
CA ASP A 295 7.39 -0.99 -8.63
C ASP A 295 8.39 -1.79 -7.81
N TYR A 296 7.94 -2.80 -7.08
CA TYR A 296 8.82 -3.65 -6.28
C TYR A 296 9.82 -4.40 -7.18
N LEU A 297 9.35 -4.94 -8.32
CA LEU A 297 10.20 -5.64 -9.29
C LEU A 297 11.26 -4.71 -9.88
N ARG A 298 10.85 -3.55 -10.43
CA ARG A 298 11.77 -2.63 -11.11
C ARG A 298 12.75 -1.95 -10.15
N LYS A 299 12.28 -1.54 -8.96
CA LYS A 299 13.10 -0.83 -7.95
C LYS A 299 14.08 -1.76 -7.25
N SER A 300 13.72 -3.02 -6.98
CA SER A 300 14.63 -4.04 -6.44
C SER A 300 15.60 -4.60 -7.46
N LYS A 301 15.39 -4.35 -8.77
CA LYS A 301 16.17 -4.91 -9.90
C LYS A 301 16.18 -6.44 -9.92
N SER A 302 15.13 -7.07 -9.40
CA SER A 302 14.93 -8.51 -9.43
C SER A 302 14.47 -8.99 -10.82
N ASN A 303 14.70 -10.27 -11.14
CA ASN A 303 14.34 -10.81 -12.45
C ASN A 303 12.87 -11.24 -12.58
N GLY A 304 12.15 -11.39 -11.45
CA GLY A 304 10.78 -11.87 -11.44
C GLY A 304 10.37 -12.34 -10.05
N TYR A 305 9.36 -13.20 -10.02
CA TYR A 305 8.78 -13.77 -8.81
C TYR A 305 8.82 -15.29 -8.82
N VAL A 306 9.02 -15.88 -7.64
CA VAL A 306 8.86 -17.31 -7.38
C VAL A 306 7.76 -17.48 -6.36
N LEU A 307 6.88 -18.45 -6.57
CA LEU A 307 5.70 -18.68 -5.75
C LEU A 307 5.49 -20.18 -5.51
N SER A 308 5.32 -20.57 -4.26
CA SER A 308 4.79 -21.89 -3.91
C SER A 308 3.27 -21.87 -4.17
N LEU A 309 2.85 -22.54 -5.25
CA LEU A 309 1.45 -22.55 -5.71
C LEU A 309 0.77 -23.84 -5.23
N SER A 310 0.05 -23.76 -4.12
CA SER A 310 -0.60 -24.91 -3.48
C SER A 310 -1.92 -25.33 -4.15
N GLY A 311 -2.49 -24.48 -5.01
CA GLY A 311 -3.85 -24.64 -5.56
C GLY A 311 -4.95 -24.08 -4.64
N GLY A 312 -4.60 -23.56 -3.46
CA GLY A 312 -5.50 -22.84 -2.56
C GLY A 312 -5.70 -21.38 -2.94
N ALA A 313 -6.63 -20.71 -2.24
CA ALA A 313 -7.06 -19.34 -2.53
C ALA A 313 -5.92 -18.31 -2.49
N ASP A 314 -5.09 -18.31 -1.44
CA ASP A 314 -4.07 -17.28 -1.21
C ASP A 314 -2.96 -17.31 -2.26
N SER A 315 -2.40 -18.50 -2.52
CA SER A 315 -1.37 -18.66 -3.55
C SER A 315 -1.90 -18.36 -4.95
N SER A 316 -3.15 -18.71 -5.22
CA SER A 316 -3.82 -18.39 -6.48
C SER A 316 -4.03 -16.88 -6.65
N THR A 317 -4.40 -16.18 -5.59
CA THR A 317 -4.52 -14.72 -5.57
C THR A 317 -3.18 -14.07 -5.93
N CYS A 318 -2.08 -14.47 -5.28
CA CYS A 318 -0.74 -13.95 -5.60
C CYS A 318 -0.37 -14.17 -7.08
N ALA A 319 -0.67 -15.36 -7.63
CA ALA A 319 -0.38 -15.67 -9.03
C ALA A 319 -1.17 -14.79 -10.01
N ILE A 320 -2.47 -14.58 -9.75
CA ILE A 320 -3.34 -13.72 -10.57
C ILE A 320 -2.90 -12.25 -10.49
N LEU A 321 -2.52 -11.75 -9.31
CA LEU A 321 -2.07 -10.37 -9.16
C LEU A 321 -0.78 -10.08 -9.94
N VAL A 322 0.14 -11.05 -10.06
CA VAL A 322 1.31 -10.90 -10.95
C VAL A 322 0.87 -10.92 -12.43
N ALA A 323 -0.10 -11.73 -12.81
CA ALA A 323 -0.66 -11.72 -14.17
C ALA A 323 -1.38 -10.39 -14.49
N GLU A 324 -2.11 -9.82 -13.53
CA GLU A 324 -2.73 -8.48 -13.65
C GLU A 324 -1.67 -7.38 -13.80
N MET A 325 -0.54 -7.46 -13.09
CA MET A 325 0.58 -6.53 -13.29
C MET A 325 1.05 -6.52 -14.75
N VAL A 326 1.23 -7.69 -15.35
CA VAL A 326 1.64 -7.80 -16.76
C VAL A 326 0.56 -7.27 -17.68
N LYS A 327 -0.70 -7.69 -17.50
CA LYS A 327 -1.84 -7.28 -18.33
C LYS A 327 -2.01 -5.75 -18.33
N ARG A 328 -2.02 -5.14 -17.16
CA ARG A 328 -2.21 -3.68 -16.99
C ARG A 328 -1.02 -2.90 -17.50
N GLY A 329 0.20 -3.36 -17.18
CA GLY A 329 1.42 -2.71 -17.66
C GLY A 329 1.54 -2.74 -19.20
N LEU A 330 1.17 -3.85 -19.84
CA LEU A 330 1.12 -3.93 -21.30
C LEU A 330 0.05 -3.03 -21.91
N SER A 331 -1.12 -2.95 -21.27
CA SER A 331 -2.22 -2.09 -21.74
C SER A 331 -1.88 -0.62 -21.69
N GLU A 332 -1.22 -0.16 -20.61
CA GLU A 332 -0.94 1.25 -20.40
C GLU A 332 0.36 1.72 -21.08
N LEU A 333 1.43 0.94 -20.97
CA LEU A 333 2.76 1.34 -21.44
C LEU A 333 3.11 0.78 -22.82
N GLY A 334 2.43 -0.26 -23.26
CA GLY A 334 2.87 -1.09 -24.38
C GLY A 334 4.05 -1.99 -24.01
N GLN A 335 4.28 -3.04 -24.80
CA GLN A 335 5.25 -4.10 -24.51
C GLN A 335 6.67 -3.57 -24.30
N SER A 336 7.16 -2.75 -25.25
CA SER A 336 8.56 -2.28 -25.23
C SER A 336 8.87 -1.46 -23.98
N ALA A 337 7.98 -0.51 -23.62
CA ALA A 337 8.18 0.34 -22.45
C ALA A 337 8.02 -0.46 -21.15
N PHE A 338 7.02 -1.35 -21.06
CA PHE A 338 6.82 -2.21 -19.90
C PHE A 338 8.06 -3.07 -19.61
N LEU A 339 8.55 -3.81 -20.61
CA LEU A 339 9.73 -4.68 -20.46
C LEU A 339 10.98 -3.88 -20.09
N THR A 340 11.20 -2.73 -20.74
CA THR A 340 12.33 -1.85 -20.42
C THR A 340 12.29 -1.38 -18.97
N ARG A 341 11.12 -0.99 -18.47
CA ARG A 341 10.95 -0.50 -17.08
C ARG A 341 11.20 -1.58 -16.02
N ILE A 342 10.91 -2.84 -16.33
CA ILE A 342 11.22 -3.98 -15.43
C ILE A 342 12.60 -4.61 -15.73
N ASN A 343 13.51 -3.87 -16.38
CA ASN A 343 14.87 -4.28 -16.69
C ASN A 343 14.97 -5.54 -17.58
N LYS A 344 13.97 -5.79 -18.43
CA LYS A 344 14.01 -6.85 -19.43
C LYS A 344 14.22 -6.27 -20.83
N LYS A 345 14.96 -7.02 -21.68
CA LYS A 345 15.15 -6.59 -23.07
C LYS A 345 13.85 -6.79 -23.84
N PRO A 346 13.37 -5.75 -24.55
CA PRO A 346 12.29 -5.93 -25.50
C PRO A 346 12.76 -6.86 -26.62
N ASN A 347 12.19 -8.04 -26.73
CA ASN A 347 12.42 -8.97 -27.83
C ASN A 347 11.33 -8.77 -28.91
N ALA A 348 11.26 -9.71 -29.87
CA ALA A 348 10.15 -9.79 -30.80
C ALA A 348 8.78 -9.76 -30.05
N GLU A 349 7.71 -9.54 -30.78
CA GLU A 349 6.36 -9.51 -30.20
C GLU A 349 6.08 -10.78 -29.40
N GLN A 350 5.76 -10.62 -28.13
CA GLN A 350 5.46 -11.68 -27.19
C GLN A 350 4.01 -11.57 -26.73
N SER A 351 3.35 -12.70 -26.56
CA SER A 351 2.04 -12.76 -25.93
C SER A 351 2.14 -12.40 -24.44
N GLN A 352 1.03 -11.96 -23.85
CA GLN A 352 0.96 -11.72 -22.41
C GLN A 352 1.40 -12.94 -21.59
N LYS A 353 1.01 -14.16 -22.01
CA LYS A 353 1.40 -15.42 -21.34
C LYS A 353 2.91 -15.66 -21.37
N GLU A 354 3.58 -15.41 -22.49
CA GLU A 354 5.04 -15.55 -22.58
C GLU A 354 5.76 -14.56 -21.66
N ILE A 355 5.22 -13.34 -21.52
CA ILE A 355 5.77 -12.34 -20.59
C ILE A 355 5.52 -12.75 -19.14
N VAL A 356 4.33 -13.26 -18.80
CA VAL A 356 4.07 -13.82 -17.47
C VAL A 356 5.06 -14.96 -17.18
N GLY A 357 5.27 -15.89 -18.12
CA GLY A 357 6.23 -16.99 -17.96
C GLY A 357 7.69 -16.54 -17.78
N ALA A 358 8.06 -15.38 -18.33
CA ALA A 358 9.37 -14.79 -18.12
C ALA A 358 9.55 -14.10 -16.74
N ILE A 359 8.45 -13.85 -16.01
CA ILE A 359 8.42 -13.10 -14.74
C ILE A 359 7.99 -13.98 -13.57
N LEU A 360 7.05 -14.91 -13.75
CA LEU A 360 6.48 -15.74 -12.69
C LEU A 360 6.85 -17.21 -12.86
N THR A 361 7.51 -17.74 -11.84
CA THR A 361 7.78 -19.17 -11.70
C THR A 361 6.99 -19.71 -10.52
N THR A 362 6.18 -20.74 -10.74
CA THR A 362 5.37 -21.39 -9.73
C THR A 362 5.86 -22.83 -9.48
N ALA A 363 5.70 -23.30 -8.26
CA ALA A 363 6.05 -24.65 -7.88
C ALA A 363 4.98 -25.26 -6.98
N TYR A 364 4.52 -26.46 -7.33
CA TYR A 364 3.72 -27.30 -6.45
C TYR A 364 4.62 -28.28 -5.71
N GLN A 365 4.65 -28.20 -4.38
CA GLN A 365 5.54 -28.96 -3.51
C GLN A 365 4.72 -30.01 -2.75
N ALA A 366 4.54 -31.18 -3.38
CA ALA A 366 3.71 -32.26 -2.88
C ALA A 366 4.29 -32.95 -1.64
N THR A 367 3.41 -33.43 -0.79
CA THR A 367 3.66 -34.46 0.22
C THR A 367 2.71 -35.64 0.00
N LYS A 368 2.89 -36.73 0.73
CA LYS A 368 1.95 -37.86 0.74
C LYS A 368 0.51 -37.48 1.14
N ASN A 369 0.34 -36.34 1.80
CA ASN A 369 -0.95 -35.79 2.22
C ASN A 369 -1.60 -34.85 1.18
N SER A 370 -0.89 -34.54 0.11
CA SER A 370 -1.38 -33.64 -0.96
C SER A 370 -2.34 -34.36 -1.90
N SER A 371 -3.42 -33.69 -2.31
CA SER A 371 -4.44 -34.25 -3.20
C SER A 371 -4.17 -33.97 -4.67
N GLU A 372 -4.65 -34.88 -5.55
CA GLU A 372 -4.67 -34.66 -6.99
C GLU A 372 -5.53 -33.45 -7.39
N THR A 373 -6.50 -33.09 -6.57
CA THR A 373 -7.41 -31.97 -6.83
C THR A 373 -6.68 -30.64 -6.68
N THR A 374 -5.90 -30.45 -5.63
CA THR A 374 -5.09 -29.23 -5.42
C THR A 374 -3.95 -29.12 -6.43
N LEU A 375 -3.31 -30.25 -6.79
CA LEU A 375 -2.32 -30.30 -7.86
C LEU A 375 -2.94 -29.85 -9.21
N SER A 376 -4.11 -30.41 -9.56
CA SER A 376 -4.81 -30.05 -10.80
C SER A 376 -5.22 -28.58 -10.81
N ALA A 377 -5.69 -28.04 -9.69
CA ALA A 377 -6.02 -26.61 -9.55
C ALA A 377 -4.79 -25.73 -9.75
N ALA A 378 -3.68 -26.02 -9.09
CA ALA A 378 -2.43 -25.29 -9.22
C ALA A 378 -1.90 -25.31 -10.67
N LYS A 379 -1.84 -26.48 -11.28
CA LYS A 379 -1.36 -26.66 -12.65
C LYS A 379 -2.23 -25.92 -13.65
N THR A 380 -3.56 -26.13 -13.60
CA THR A 380 -4.52 -25.48 -14.50
C THR A 380 -4.43 -23.96 -14.40
N LEU A 381 -4.34 -23.43 -13.20
CA LEU A 381 -4.18 -21.98 -12.99
C LEU A 381 -2.87 -21.47 -13.59
N SER A 382 -1.74 -22.09 -13.26
CA SER A 382 -0.43 -21.70 -13.76
C SER A 382 -0.37 -21.68 -15.29
N GLU A 383 -0.85 -22.74 -15.95
CA GLU A 383 -0.92 -22.85 -17.41
C GLU A 383 -1.87 -21.82 -18.03
N SER A 384 -2.99 -21.53 -17.37
CA SER A 384 -3.98 -20.56 -17.87
C SER A 384 -3.43 -19.14 -17.97
N ILE A 385 -2.60 -18.73 -17.01
CA ILE A 385 -1.95 -17.41 -16.98
C ILE A 385 -0.60 -17.38 -17.69
N GLY A 386 -0.06 -18.55 -18.06
CA GLY A 386 1.23 -18.68 -18.75
C GLY A 386 2.45 -18.69 -17.83
N ALA A 387 2.30 -18.85 -16.51
CA ALA A 387 3.43 -18.97 -15.58
C ALA A 387 4.23 -20.25 -15.82
N GLN A 388 5.53 -20.25 -15.49
CA GLN A 388 6.32 -21.47 -15.45
C GLN A 388 5.84 -22.34 -14.30
N PHE A 389 5.56 -23.62 -14.57
CA PHE A 389 5.10 -24.56 -13.55
C PHE A 389 6.11 -25.66 -13.31
N HIS A 390 6.47 -25.87 -12.05
CA HIS A 390 7.29 -26.97 -11.58
C HIS A 390 6.56 -27.79 -10.53
N GLN A 391 6.94 -29.06 -10.42
CA GLN A 391 6.38 -29.97 -9.41
C GLN A 391 7.49 -30.87 -8.85
N TRP A 392 7.49 -31.04 -7.54
CA TRP A 392 8.32 -32.05 -6.84
C TRP A 392 7.68 -32.48 -5.54
N ASN A 393 8.20 -33.56 -4.96
CA ASN A 393 7.77 -34.10 -3.70
C ASN A 393 8.83 -33.83 -2.61
N VAL A 394 8.42 -33.56 -1.38
CA VAL A 394 9.30 -33.24 -0.23
C VAL A 394 9.22 -34.30 0.89
N ASP A 395 8.67 -35.48 0.63
CA ASP A 395 8.54 -36.55 1.65
C ASP A 395 9.88 -37.04 2.17
N ASN A 396 10.89 -37.18 1.30
CA ASN A 396 12.23 -37.59 1.70
C ASN A 396 12.87 -36.62 2.70
N GLU A 397 12.69 -35.33 2.49
CA GLU A 397 13.16 -34.27 3.39
C GLU A 397 12.45 -34.38 4.74
N VAL A 398 11.11 -34.48 4.72
CA VAL A 398 10.27 -34.64 5.94
C VAL A 398 10.67 -35.88 6.72
N GLU A 399 10.80 -37.03 6.04
CA GLU A 399 11.22 -38.30 6.66
C GLU A 399 12.62 -38.19 7.25
N GLY A 400 13.57 -37.59 6.51
CA GLY A 400 14.94 -37.39 6.98
C GLY A 400 15.04 -36.52 8.24
N TYR A 401 14.22 -35.47 8.35
CA TYR A 401 14.13 -34.66 9.59
C TYR A 401 13.49 -35.41 10.73
N THR A 402 12.38 -36.11 10.48
CA THR A 402 11.63 -36.89 11.49
C THR A 402 12.52 -37.96 12.08
N GLN A 403 13.19 -38.78 11.26
CA GLN A 403 14.06 -39.85 11.69
C GLN A 403 15.24 -39.38 12.57
N LYS A 404 15.81 -38.22 12.27
CA LYS A 404 16.88 -37.62 13.10
C LYS A 404 16.39 -37.30 14.50
N ILE A 405 15.18 -36.72 14.63
CA ILE A 405 14.60 -36.36 15.92
C ILE A 405 14.17 -37.61 16.69
N GLU A 406 13.54 -38.59 16.04
CA GLU A 406 13.18 -39.88 16.66
C GLU A 406 14.41 -40.62 17.22
N THR A 407 15.53 -40.59 16.48
CA THR A 407 16.80 -41.15 16.93
C THR A 407 17.31 -40.47 18.21
N VAL A 408 17.20 -39.11 18.28
CA VAL A 408 17.64 -38.34 19.45
C VAL A 408 16.74 -38.57 20.67
N LEU A 409 15.43 -38.63 20.44
CA LEU A 409 14.45 -38.79 21.52
C LEU A 409 14.33 -40.26 21.97
N GLY A 410 14.73 -41.22 21.13
CA GLY A 410 14.56 -42.65 21.37
C GLY A 410 13.11 -43.12 21.30
N GLU A 411 12.23 -42.36 20.65
CA GLU A 411 10.82 -42.68 20.46
C GLU A 411 10.33 -42.31 19.07
N THR A 412 9.32 -43.03 18.58
CA THR A 412 8.65 -42.69 17.30
C THR A 412 7.60 -41.60 17.52
N LEU A 413 7.59 -40.59 16.64
CA LEU A 413 6.60 -39.53 16.69
C LEU A 413 5.23 -40.03 16.19
N SER A 414 4.17 -39.54 16.81
CA SER A 414 2.79 -39.88 16.42
C SER A 414 1.92 -38.64 16.28
N TRP A 415 0.92 -38.70 15.40
CA TRP A 415 -0.05 -37.62 15.21
C TRP A 415 -0.85 -37.31 16.49
N ASP A 416 -1.13 -38.29 17.33
CA ASP A 416 -1.87 -38.08 18.58
C ASP A 416 -1.12 -37.23 19.60
N LYS A 417 0.22 -37.25 19.58
CA LYS A 417 1.04 -36.53 20.57
C LYS A 417 1.79 -35.33 20.01
N GLN A 418 2.24 -35.41 18.76
CA GLN A 418 3.11 -34.42 18.15
C GLN A 418 2.50 -33.79 16.86
N ASP A 419 1.16 -33.72 16.77
CA ASP A 419 0.42 -33.20 15.60
C ASP A 419 1.02 -31.90 15.03
N ILE A 420 1.17 -30.85 15.84
CA ILE A 420 1.71 -29.54 15.40
C ILE A 420 3.15 -29.67 14.88
N ALA A 421 3.99 -30.51 15.50
CA ALA A 421 5.37 -30.70 15.05
C ALA A 421 5.44 -31.38 13.68
N LEU A 422 4.58 -32.38 13.46
CA LEU A 422 4.48 -33.11 12.20
C LEU A 422 3.86 -32.28 11.06
N GLN A 423 2.93 -31.38 11.35
CA GLN A 423 2.43 -30.40 10.39
C GLN A 423 3.53 -29.40 10.03
N ASN A 424 4.13 -28.79 11.04
CA ASN A 424 5.13 -27.73 10.86
C ASN A 424 6.36 -28.21 10.10
N ILE A 425 6.82 -29.44 10.26
CA ILE A 425 7.98 -29.92 9.50
C ILE A 425 7.68 -30.06 8.01
N GLN A 426 6.46 -30.45 7.62
CA GLN A 426 6.05 -30.51 6.23
C GLN A 426 6.06 -29.13 5.57
N ALA A 427 5.50 -28.12 6.26
CA ALA A 427 5.52 -26.74 5.77
C ALA A 427 6.98 -26.22 5.63
N ARG A 428 7.83 -26.46 6.65
CA ARG A 428 9.24 -26.04 6.63
C ARG A 428 10.09 -26.76 5.60
N ALA A 429 9.85 -28.04 5.34
CA ALA A 429 10.62 -28.80 4.36
C ALA A 429 10.51 -28.24 2.93
N ARG A 430 9.41 -27.54 2.63
CA ARG A 430 9.21 -26.85 1.34
C ARG A 430 10.13 -25.64 1.17
N SER A 431 10.48 -24.96 2.26
CA SER A 431 11.15 -23.67 2.24
C SER A 431 12.56 -23.69 1.60
N PRO A 432 13.49 -24.57 1.94
CA PRO A 432 14.86 -24.54 1.37
C PRO A 432 14.89 -24.68 -0.16
N ILE A 433 14.04 -25.55 -0.71
CA ILE A 433 14.01 -25.83 -2.15
C ILE A 433 13.50 -24.63 -2.93
N ILE A 434 12.38 -24.02 -2.47
CA ILE A 434 11.78 -22.87 -3.15
C ILE A 434 12.69 -21.63 -3.05
N TRP A 435 13.40 -21.45 -1.90
CA TRP A 435 14.41 -20.40 -1.75
C TRP A 435 15.59 -20.60 -2.69
N MET A 436 16.08 -21.83 -2.85
CA MET A 436 17.16 -22.13 -3.80
C MET A 436 16.74 -21.79 -5.23
N LEU A 437 15.51 -22.12 -5.62
CA LEU A 437 14.97 -21.75 -6.93
C LEU A 437 14.91 -20.23 -7.11
N ALA A 438 14.43 -19.49 -6.11
CA ALA A 438 14.36 -18.03 -6.12
C ALA A 438 15.76 -17.40 -6.25
N ASN A 439 16.74 -17.90 -5.51
CA ASN A 439 18.12 -17.44 -5.55
C ASN A 439 18.76 -17.69 -6.93
N ILE A 440 18.61 -18.90 -7.49
CA ILE A 440 19.13 -19.23 -8.83
C ILE A 440 18.56 -18.31 -9.90
N LYS A 441 17.26 -17.97 -9.80
CA LYS A 441 16.58 -17.09 -10.74
C LYS A 441 16.80 -15.59 -10.46
N ASN A 442 17.44 -15.22 -9.37
CA ASN A 442 17.52 -13.83 -8.86
C ASN A 442 16.12 -13.19 -8.79
N SER A 443 15.18 -13.91 -8.20
CA SER A 443 13.77 -13.55 -8.15
C SER A 443 13.29 -13.40 -6.69
N ILE A 444 12.23 -12.62 -6.50
CA ILE A 444 11.59 -12.39 -5.22
C ILE A 444 10.74 -13.62 -4.88
N LEU A 445 10.98 -14.25 -3.73
CA LEU A 445 10.11 -15.30 -3.21
C LEU A 445 8.89 -14.67 -2.54
N LEU A 446 7.70 -15.01 -3.01
CA LEU A 446 6.43 -14.57 -2.43
C LEU A 446 5.98 -15.53 -1.32
N THR A 447 5.57 -14.97 -0.18
CA THR A 447 4.75 -15.68 0.81
C THR A 447 3.28 -15.38 0.56
N THR A 448 2.41 -16.28 0.98
CA THR A 448 0.98 -16.22 0.67
C THR A 448 0.10 -15.97 1.89
N SER A 449 0.71 -15.60 3.03
CA SER A 449 -0.03 -15.26 4.25
C SER A 449 -1.01 -14.11 3.99
N ASN A 450 -2.24 -14.25 4.45
CA ASN A 450 -3.26 -13.22 4.47
C ASN A 450 -3.40 -12.59 5.87
N ARG A 451 -4.23 -11.54 6.01
CA ARG A 451 -4.40 -10.83 7.29
C ARG A 451 -5.04 -11.71 8.36
N SER A 452 -6.06 -12.47 8.02
CA SER A 452 -6.77 -13.34 8.96
C SER A 452 -5.86 -14.42 9.57
N GLU A 453 -4.94 -14.98 8.79
CA GLU A 453 -3.89 -15.88 9.31
C GLU A 453 -2.88 -15.11 10.18
N GLY A 454 -2.49 -13.92 9.77
CA GLY A 454 -1.57 -13.03 10.51
C GLY A 454 -2.11 -12.62 11.88
N ASP A 455 -3.40 -12.34 11.98
CA ASP A 455 -4.08 -11.96 13.22
C ASP A 455 -3.91 -13.01 14.30
N LEU A 456 -4.24 -14.24 13.98
CA LEU A 456 -4.22 -15.35 14.92
C LEU A 456 -2.84 -16.02 14.99
N GLY A 457 -1.92 -15.67 14.08
CA GLY A 457 -0.66 -16.37 13.92
C GLY A 457 -0.85 -17.83 13.49
N TYR A 458 -1.92 -18.09 12.73
CA TYR A 458 -2.21 -19.41 12.16
C TYR A 458 -1.36 -19.63 10.91
N ALA A 459 -0.07 -19.76 11.15
CA ALA A 459 0.93 -20.00 10.12
C ALA A 459 2.16 -20.67 10.72
N THR A 460 2.82 -21.49 9.93
CA THR A 460 4.11 -22.10 10.27
C THR A 460 5.24 -21.15 9.96
N MET A 461 5.93 -20.67 11.00
CA MET A 461 7.12 -19.83 10.82
C MET A 461 8.21 -20.58 10.07
N ASP A 462 8.83 -19.87 9.10
CA ASP A 462 9.84 -20.44 8.19
C ASP A 462 9.32 -21.57 7.27
N GLY A 463 7.99 -21.76 7.23
CA GLY A 463 7.25 -22.60 6.28
C GLY A 463 6.38 -21.70 5.40
N ASP A 464 5.10 -21.52 5.75
CA ASP A 464 4.14 -20.69 4.99
C ASP A 464 4.56 -19.23 4.96
N THR A 465 5.20 -18.75 6.02
CA THR A 465 5.73 -17.38 6.11
C THR A 465 7.06 -17.18 5.39
N SER A 466 7.61 -18.22 4.77
CA SER A 466 8.91 -18.18 4.11
C SER A 466 8.83 -17.39 2.79
N GLY A 467 9.50 -16.27 2.74
CA GLY A 467 9.54 -15.39 1.57
C GLY A 467 10.11 -14.03 1.88
N SER A 468 10.26 -13.20 0.87
CA SER A 468 10.80 -11.83 0.98
C SER A 468 9.74 -10.75 0.78
N LEU A 469 8.54 -11.13 0.36
CA LEU A 469 7.41 -10.23 0.15
C LEU A 469 6.09 -10.96 0.43
N ALA A 470 5.21 -10.34 1.22
CA ALA A 470 3.88 -10.84 1.58
C ALA A 470 2.79 -9.95 0.95
N PRO A 471 2.45 -10.13 -0.33
CA PRO A 471 1.66 -9.15 -1.08
C PRO A 471 0.22 -9.00 -0.60
N ILE A 472 -0.36 -10.01 0.05
CA ILE A 472 -1.76 -10.02 0.48
C ILE A 472 -1.95 -10.05 2.01
N SER A 473 -0.87 -9.87 2.80
CA SER A 473 -0.95 -9.93 4.27
C SER A 473 -1.76 -8.78 4.92
N SER A 474 -2.16 -7.79 4.16
CA SER A 474 -3.07 -6.74 4.62
C SER A 474 -4.54 -6.99 4.26
N VAL A 475 -4.87 -8.14 3.67
CA VAL A 475 -6.22 -8.43 3.15
C VAL A 475 -6.78 -9.66 3.83
N ASP A 476 -8.05 -9.58 4.27
CA ASP A 476 -8.73 -10.67 4.96
C ASP A 476 -9.12 -11.82 4.02
N LYS A 477 -9.28 -13.01 4.60
CA LYS A 477 -9.60 -14.25 3.86
C LYS A 477 -10.95 -14.18 3.17
N THR A 478 -11.93 -13.53 3.78
CA THR A 478 -13.30 -13.43 3.23
C THR A 478 -13.29 -12.65 1.93
N PHE A 479 -12.60 -11.51 1.92
CA PHE A 479 -12.43 -10.71 0.73
C PHE A 479 -11.64 -11.47 -0.36
N ILE A 480 -10.55 -12.16 -0.01
CA ILE A 480 -9.76 -12.96 -0.96
C ILE A 480 -10.64 -13.99 -1.67
N ILE A 481 -11.45 -14.75 -0.92
CA ILE A 481 -12.35 -15.77 -1.51
C ILE A 481 -13.40 -15.13 -2.43
N SER A 482 -13.99 -14.02 -2.02
CA SER A 482 -14.97 -13.31 -2.85
C SER A 482 -14.33 -12.72 -4.10
N TRP A 483 -13.14 -12.14 -3.97
CA TRP A 483 -12.41 -11.56 -5.07
C TRP A 483 -11.96 -12.59 -6.12
N LEU A 484 -11.57 -13.80 -5.72
CA LEU A 484 -11.23 -14.86 -6.68
C LEU A 484 -12.44 -15.24 -7.57
N LYS A 485 -13.64 -15.26 -7.01
CA LYS A 485 -14.88 -15.46 -7.79
C LYS A 485 -15.13 -14.30 -8.75
N TYR A 486 -14.89 -13.07 -8.30
CA TYR A 486 -14.94 -11.89 -9.15
C TYR A 486 -13.89 -11.96 -10.27
N ALA A 487 -12.66 -12.35 -9.95
CA ALA A 487 -11.58 -12.48 -10.94
C ALA A 487 -11.88 -13.55 -12.01
N GLU A 488 -12.51 -14.68 -11.63
CA GLU A 488 -12.99 -15.66 -12.59
C GLU A 488 -14.08 -15.08 -13.50
N ALA A 489 -15.11 -14.47 -12.90
CA ALA A 489 -16.31 -14.06 -13.62
C ALA A 489 -16.14 -12.75 -14.42
N GLN A 490 -15.46 -11.75 -13.86
CA GLN A 490 -15.36 -10.39 -14.42
C GLN A 490 -14.02 -10.12 -15.10
N LEU A 491 -12.91 -10.62 -14.54
CA LEU A 491 -11.58 -10.40 -15.12
C LEU A 491 -11.17 -11.49 -16.13
N GLY A 492 -11.96 -12.58 -16.24
CA GLY A 492 -11.81 -13.63 -17.25
C GLY A 492 -10.76 -14.71 -16.92
N TYR A 493 -10.38 -14.89 -15.65
CA TYR A 493 -9.42 -15.91 -15.22
C TYR A 493 -10.06 -17.29 -15.05
N SER A 494 -10.44 -17.94 -16.15
CA SER A 494 -11.12 -19.26 -16.15
C SER A 494 -10.34 -20.38 -15.46
N GLY A 495 -9.02 -20.27 -15.33
CA GLY A 495 -8.18 -21.21 -14.56
C GLY A 495 -8.49 -21.24 -13.07
N LEU A 496 -9.24 -20.25 -12.54
CA LEU A 496 -9.68 -20.20 -11.15
C LEU A 496 -10.86 -21.13 -10.83
N LYS A 497 -11.53 -21.69 -11.84
CA LYS A 497 -12.74 -22.52 -11.65
C LYS A 497 -12.52 -23.66 -10.65
N LEU A 498 -11.40 -24.38 -10.74
CA LEU A 498 -11.08 -25.45 -9.79
C LEU A 498 -10.77 -24.87 -8.40
N VAL A 499 -9.96 -23.82 -8.33
CA VAL A 499 -9.63 -23.14 -7.05
C VAL A 499 -10.89 -22.70 -6.32
N ASN A 500 -11.83 -22.06 -7.01
CA ASN A 500 -13.08 -21.55 -6.43
C ASN A 500 -14.07 -22.66 -6.02
N SER A 501 -13.85 -23.89 -6.46
CA SER A 501 -14.64 -25.05 -6.04
C SER A 501 -14.11 -25.75 -4.79
N LEU A 502 -12.87 -25.43 -4.35
CA LEU A 502 -12.23 -26.03 -3.19
C LEU A 502 -12.61 -25.30 -1.90
N LYS A 503 -12.72 -26.07 -0.81
CA LYS A 503 -12.76 -25.50 0.54
C LYS A 503 -11.33 -25.16 1.00
N PRO A 504 -11.14 -24.09 1.78
CA PRO A 504 -9.83 -23.78 2.36
C PRO A 504 -9.34 -24.93 3.27
N THR A 505 -8.14 -25.43 2.98
CA THR A 505 -7.48 -26.48 3.75
C THR A 505 -5.97 -26.42 3.59
N ALA A 506 -5.23 -26.73 4.65
CA ALA A 506 -3.77 -26.75 4.63
C ALA A 506 -3.17 -28.09 4.11
N GLU A 507 -3.94 -29.16 4.00
CA GLU A 507 -3.51 -30.53 3.59
C GLU A 507 -2.21 -31.01 4.28
N LEU A 508 -2.06 -30.72 5.57
CA LEU A 508 -0.88 -31.10 6.36
C LEU A 508 -1.08 -32.35 7.21
N ARG A 509 -2.34 -32.72 7.51
CA ARG A 509 -2.72 -33.94 8.20
C ARG A 509 -2.96 -35.10 7.24
N PRO A 510 -2.88 -36.38 7.70
CA PRO A 510 -3.29 -37.51 6.89
C PRO A 510 -4.72 -37.36 6.35
N SER A 511 -4.97 -37.83 5.12
CA SER A 511 -6.24 -37.64 4.39
C SER A 511 -7.48 -38.19 5.11
N GLU A 512 -7.28 -39.08 6.09
CA GLU A 512 -8.35 -39.65 6.95
C GLU A 512 -8.84 -38.65 8.01
N GLN A 513 -8.08 -37.56 8.26
CA GLN A 513 -8.41 -36.49 9.19
C GLN A 513 -8.70 -35.24 8.37
N GLU A 514 -9.97 -35.05 8.01
CA GLU A 514 -10.37 -33.82 7.31
C GLU A 514 -9.91 -32.60 8.12
N GLN A 515 -9.17 -31.69 7.46
CA GLN A 515 -8.72 -30.44 8.05
C GLN A 515 -9.43 -29.28 7.35
N ASN A 516 -10.11 -28.45 8.14
CA ASN A 516 -10.73 -27.23 7.68
C ASN A 516 -10.27 -26.08 8.59
N ASP A 517 -9.79 -25.00 8.00
CA ASP A 517 -9.25 -23.89 8.76
C ASP A 517 -10.30 -23.24 9.68
N GLU A 518 -11.57 -23.19 9.26
CA GLU A 518 -12.65 -22.63 10.09
C GLU A 518 -12.96 -23.49 11.31
N ASP A 519 -12.80 -24.83 11.22
CA ASP A 519 -12.98 -25.73 12.35
C ASP A 519 -11.83 -25.59 13.37
N ASP A 520 -10.60 -25.40 12.87
CA ASP A 520 -9.43 -25.13 13.70
C ASP A 520 -9.48 -23.73 14.35
N LEU A 521 -10.14 -22.75 13.73
CA LEU A 521 -10.19 -21.36 14.17
C LEU A 521 -11.61 -20.92 14.59
N MET A 522 -12.33 -20.34 13.66
CA MET A 522 -13.71 -19.88 13.75
C MET A 522 -14.20 -19.50 12.34
N PRO A 523 -15.52 -19.35 12.10
CA PRO A 523 -16.01 -18.87 10.81
C PRO A 523 -15.37 -17.54 10.40
N TYR A 524 -14.84 -17.46 9.19
CA TYR A 524 -14.13 -16.26 8.72
C TYR A 524 -14.96 -14.98 8.82
N GLY A 525 -16.28 -15.05 8.57
CA GLY A 525 -17.16 -13.89 8.70
C GLY A 525 -17.23 -13.34 10.14
N VAL A 526 -17.20 -14.23 11.15
CA VAL A 526 -17.15 -13.83 12.58
C VAL A 526 -15.77 -13.25 12.90
N MET A 527 -14.72 -13.90 12.41
CA MET A 527 -13.34 -13.47 12.65
C MET A 527 -13.08 -12.04 12.13
N VAL A 528 -13.52 -11.72 10.93
CA VAL A 528 -13.35 -10.38 10.33
C VAL A 528 -14.06 -9.30 11.17
N GLU A 529 -15.26 -9.59 11.68
CA GLU A 529 -15.98 -8.65 12.56
C GLU A 529 -15.26 -8.42 13.91
N ILE A 530 -14.68 -9.48 14.48
CA ILE A 530 -13.87 -9.37 15.70
C ILE A 530 -12.58 -8.60 15.41
N GLU A 531 -11.90 -8.93 14.32
CA GLU A 531 -10.66 -8.31 13.86
C GLU A 531 -10.81 -6.78 13.70
N HIS A 532 -11.87 -6.32 13.01
CA HIS A 532 -12.12 -4.90 12.83
C HIS A 532 -12.24 -4.16 14.18
N LEU A 533 -13.01 -4.70 15.10
CA LEU A 533 -13.19 -4.07 16.41
C LEU A 533 -11.95 -4.18 17.30
N ALA A 534 -11.30 -5.35 17.31
CA ALA A 534 -10.16 -5.60 18.20
C ALA A 534 -8.87 -4.92 17.73
N ILE A 535 -8.59 -4.93 16.42
CA ILE A 535 -7.31 -4.46 15.87
C ILE A 535 -7.44 -3.06 15.31
N ARG A 536 -8.41 -2.81 14.42
CA ARG A 536 -8.61 -1.49 13.84
C ARG A 536 -9.06 -0.47 14.89
N ASP A 537 -10.12 -0.81 15.62
CA ASP A 537 -10.75 0.08 16.59
C ASP A 537 -10.17 -0.04 18.01
N ARG A 538 -9.29 -1.02 18.25
CA ARG A 538 -8.56 -1.26 19.52
C ARG A 538 -9.47 -1.49 20.72
N ASN A 539 -10.62 -2.11 20.51
CA ASN A 539 -11.59 -2.43 21.56
C ASN A 539 -11.13 -3.62 22.42
N SER A 540 -11.53 -3.60 23.69
CA SER A 540 -11.34 -4.73 24.61
C SER A 540 -12.30 -5.89 24.28
N PRO A 541 -12.06 -7.13 24.79
CA PRO A 541 -12.95 -8.26 24.59
C PRO A 541 -14.41 -7.99 24.95
N VAL A 542 -14.63 -7.25 26.04
CA VAL A 542 -15.97 -6.88 26.51
C VAL A 542 -16.68 -5.88 25.56
N GLU A 543 -15.93 -4.91 25.03
CA GLU A 543 -16.46 -3.94 24.06
C GLU A 543 -16.80 -4.62 22.75
N VAL A 544 -15.94 -5.51 22.26
CA VAL A 544 -16.20 -6.34 21.06
C VAL A 544 -17.48 -7.16 21.23
N TYR A 545 -17.64 -7.86 22.36
CA TYR A 545 -18.87 -8.62 22.62
C TYR A 545 -20.11 -7.72 22.64
N LYS A 546 -20.04 -6.58 23.35
CA LYS A 546 -21.16 -5.63 23.39
C LYS A 546 -21.55 -5.10 22.02
N ALA A 547 -20.60 -4.88 21.14
CA ALA A 547 -20.85 -4.43 19.77
C ALA A 547 -21.46 -5.54 18.89
N LEU A 548 -20.96 -6.78 19.01
CA LEU A 548 -21.34 -7.88 18.12
C LEU A 548 -22.59 -8.65 18.53
N ARG A 549 -22.93 -8.74 19.82
CA ARG A 549 -24.09 -9.52 20.31
C ARG A 549 -25.43 -9.18 19.62
N PHE A 550 -25.58 -7.93 19.17
CA PHE A 550 -26.79 -7.47 18.47
C PHE A 550 -26.81 -7.81 16.98
N LYS A 551 -25.65 -8.14 16.40
CA LYS A 551 -25.55 -8.55 14.98
C LYS A 551 -26.07 -9.97 14.74
N LYS A 552 -26.27 -10.78 15.80
CA LYS A 552 -26.77 -12.17 15.74
C LYS A 552 -26.00 -13.05 14.73
N LEU A 553 -24.69 -12.90 14.70
CA LEU A 553 -23.80 -13.69 13.84
C LEU A 553 -23.80 -15.18 14.26
N GLU A 554 -23.89 -15.42 15.58
CA GLU A 554 -23.88 -16.71 16.24
C GLU A 554 -24.69 -16.62 17.55
N ASP A 555 -24.85 -17.76 18.25
CA ASP A 555 -25.34 -17.74 19.63
C ASP A 555 -24.33 -17.06 20.56
N GLU A 556 -24.80 -16.53 21.69
CA GLU A 556 -23.99 -15.68 22.58
C GLU A 556 -22.79 -16.43 23.21
N ASP A 557 -22.95 -17.71 23.55
CA ASP A 557 -21.89 -18.49 24.19
C ASP A 557 -20.78 -18.82 23.18
N LEU A 558 -21.16 -19.13 21.95
CA LEU A 558 -20.22 -19.38 20.84
C LEU A 558 -19.47 -18.10 20.47
N LEU A 559 -20.15 -16.96 20.37
CA LEU A 559 -19.54 -15.66 20.12
C LEU A 559 -18.51 -15.31 21.21
N LYS A 560 -18.86 -15.49 22.50
CA LYS A 560 -17.89 -15.29 23.59
C LYS A 560 -16.68 -16.21 23.47
N SER A 561 -16.91 -17.48 23.11
CA SER A 561 -15.83 -18.46 22.90
C SER A 561 -14.88 -18.01 21.79
N HIS A 562 -15.40 -17.54 20.65
CA HIS A 562 -14.60 -17.06 19.53
C HIS A 562 -13.84 -15.78 19.88
N ILE A 563 -14.45 -14.82 20.56
CA ILE A 563 -13.76 -13.62 21.04
C ILE A 563 -12.60 -14.01 21.97
N LYS A 564 -12.81 -14.94 22.91
CA LYS A 564 -11.75 -15.42 23.80
C LYS A 564 -10.61 -16.07 23.03
N LYS A 565 -10.95 -16.94 22.06
CA LYS A 565 -9.98 -17.60 21.20
C LYS A 565 -9.15 -16.58 20.41
N PHE A 566 -9.81 -15.59 19.80
CA PHE A 566 -9.17 -14.53 19.06
C PHE A 566 -8.14 -13.78 19.92
N TYR A 567 -8.54 -13.23 21.05
CA TYR A 567 -7.64 -12.44 21.90
C TYR A 567 -6.50 -13.24 22.51
N ARG A 568 -6.72 -14.53 22.82
CA ARG A 568 -5.63 -15.43 23.26
C ARG A 568 -4.60 -15.64 22.17
N LEU A 569 -5.02 -16.03 20.97
CA LEU A 569 -4.12 -16.27 19.85
C LEU A 569 -3.44 -14.97 19.41
N TRP A 570 -4.19 -13.87 19.34
CA TRP A 570 -3.67 -12.55 19.05
C TRP A 570 -2.51 -12.16 19.96
N SER A 571 -2.70 -12.22 21.27
CA SER A 571 -1.68 -11.83 22.25
C SER A 571 -0.46 -12.77 22.27
N GLN A 572 -0.67 -14.06 22.08
CA GLN A 572 0.40 -15.06 22.12
C GLN A 572 1.29 -15.06 20.87
N ASN A 573 0.78 -14.59 19.73
CA ASN A 573 1.44 -14.71 18.43
C ASN A 573 2.06 -13.42 17.89
N GLN A 574 2.25 -12.37 18.71
CA GLN A 574 2.92 -11.15 18.25
C GLN A 574 4.33 -11.43 17.71
N TRP A 575 5.08 -12.36 18.34
CA TRP A 575 6.40 -12.74 17.88
C TRP A 575 6.41 -13.29 16.44
N LYS A 576 5.32 -13.89 15.99
CA LYS A 576 5.17 -14.35 14.60
C LYS A 576 5.00 -13.16 13.67
N ARG A 577 4.15 -12.19 14.03
CA ARG A 577 3.93 -10.96 13.24
C ARG A 577 5.20 -10.16 13.07
N GLU A 578 6.05 -10.07 14.10
CA GLU A 578 7.37 -9.40 14.02
C GLU A 578 8.33 -10.02 12.99
N ARG A 579 8.04 -11.23 12.53
CA ARG A 579 8.88 -12.00 11.59
C ARG A 579 8.25 -12.19 10.22
N LEU A 580 7.08 -11.63 9.97
CA LEU A 580 6.45 -11.67 8.64
C LEU A 580 7.28 -10.86 7.64
N ALA A 581 7.27 -11.31 6.38
CA ALA A 581 7.85 -10.55 5.28
C ALA A 581 7.13 -9.20 5.11
N PRO A 582 7.80 -8.16 4.56
CA PRO A 582 7.15 -6.90 4.25
C PRO A 582 5.89 -7.09 3.42
N ALA A 583 4.79 -6.46 3.85
CA ALA A 583 3.49 -6.53 3.19
C ALA A 583 3.17 -5.25 2.42
N PHE A 584 2.39 -5.36 1.35
CA PHE A 584 1.74 -4.19 0.75
C PHE A 584 0.59 -3.73 1.66
N HIS A 585 0.49 -2.43 1.89
CA HIS A 585 -0.65 -1.84 2.58
C HIS A 585 -1.77 -1.61 1.55
N LEU A 586 -2.82 -2.43 1.61
CA LEU A 586 -3.91 -2.44 0.63
C LEU A 586 -5.29 -2.12 1.24
N ASP A 587 -5.45 -2.32 2.53
CA ASP A 587 -6.72 -2.09 3.24
C ASP A 587 -6.55 -1.04 4.34
N GLU A 588 -7.62 -0.64 5.02
CA GLU A 588 -7.63 0.39 6.07
C GLU A 588 -6.59 0.15 7.18
N PHE A 589 -6.34 -1.11 7.51
CA PHE A 589 -5.35 -1.53 8.50
C PHE A 589 -4.64 -2.83 8.07
N ASN A 590 -3.57 -3.18 8.78
CA ASN A 590 -2.83 -4.42 8.57
C ASN A 590 -2.22 -4.93 9.89
N VAL A 591 -1.51 -6.04 9.84
CA VAL A 591 -0.85 -6.65 11.00
C VAL A 591 0.67 -6.52 11.00
N ASP A 592 1.24 -5.76 10.06
CA ASP A 592 2.68 -5.46 10.03
C ASP A 592 3.03 -4.53 11.20
N PRO A 593 3.89 -4.95 12.16
CA PRO A 593 4.25 -4.13 13.32
C PRO A 593 4.93 -2.80 12.95
N ARG A 594 5.51 -2.70 11.77
CA ARG A 594 6.16 -1.45 11.33
C ARG A 594 5.17 -0.40 10.85
N THR A 595 4.00 -0.81 10.40
CA THR A 595 3.01 0.12 9.84
C THR A 595 1.78 0.29 10.71
N TRP A 596 1.33 -0.76 11.43
CA TRP A 596 0.08 -0.68 12.18
C TRP A 596 0.12 -1.35 13.56
N CYS A 597 0.47 -2.64 13.60
CA CYS A 597 0.22 -3.51 14.73
C CYS A 597 1.38 -3.59 15.73
N ARG A 598 1.66 -2.48 16.42
CA ARG A 598 2.70 -2.42 17.46
C ARG A 598 2.15 -2.90 18.80
N PHE A 599 2.13 -4.23 18.99
CA PHE A 599 1.71 -4.88 20.22
C PHE A 599 2.95 -5.48 20.92
N PRO A 600 2.99 -5.59 22.27
CA PRO A 600 4.13 -6.17 22.98
C PRO A 600 4.27 -7.67 22.65
N ILE A 601 5.50 -8.11 22.34
CA ILE A 601 5.82 -9.52 22.09
C ILE A 601 5.52 -10.37 23.34
N LEU A 602 5.89 -9.85 24.51
CA LEU A 602 5.61 -10.48 25.81
C LEU A 602 4.56 -9.66 26.55
N SER A 603 3.43 -10.29 26.83
CA SER A 603 2.34 -9.70 27.63
C SER A 603 1.68 -10.78 28.48
N ALA A 604 0.95 -10.39 29.50
CA ALA A 604 0.07 -11.28 30.26
C ALA A 604 -1.20 -11.67 29.47
N GLY A 605 -1.35 -11.18 28.24
CA GLY A 605 -2.57 -11.31 27.44
C GLY A 605 -3.70 -10.46 28.00
N PHE A 606 -4.93 -10.90 27.76
CA PHE A 606 -6.17 -10.23 28.15
C PHE A 606 -6.90 -10.99 29.27
N SER A 607 -6.17 -11.54 30.24
CA SER A 607 -6.72 -12.50 31.22
C SER A 607 -7.88 -11.94 32.04
N GLU A 608 -7.78 -10.69 32.50
CA GLU A 608 -8.82 -10.04 33.30
C GLU A 608 -10.05 -9.67 32.45
N GLU A 609 -9.82 -9.15 31.26
CA GLU A 609 -10.86 -8.79 30.29
C GLU A 609 -11.64 -10.02 29.81
N LEU A 610 -10.95 -11.15 29.63
CA LEU A 610 -11.57 -12.42 29.25
C LEU A 610 -12.40 -13.02 30.39
N LEU A 611 -11.96 -12.86 31.65
CA LEU A 611 -12.75 -13.23 32.82
C LEU A 611 -13.99 -12.32 32.97
N ALA A 612 -13.83 -11.02 32.69
CA ALA A 612 -14.96 -10.08 32.72
C ALA A 612 -16.03 -10.44 31.67
N LEU A 613 -15.60 -10.97 30.51
CA LEU A 613 -16.52 -11.45 29.47
C LEU A 613 -17.36 -12.66 29.92
N ASP A 614 -16.83 -13.53 30.80
CA ASP A 614 -17.56 -14.68 31.35
C ASP A 614 -18.73 -14.27 32.26
N ASN A 615 -18.64 -13.08 32.86
CA ASN A 615 -19.63 -12.58 33.80
C ASN A 615 -20.76 -11.77 33.13
N LEU A 616 -20.76 -11.66 31.80
CA LEU A 616 -21.78 -11.01 30.99
C LEU A 616 -22.76 -12.00 30.41
#